data_1b0376f9774592dbc29176cccbabf9c3
#
_entry.id   1b0376f9774592dbc29176cccbabf9c3
#
_cell.length_a   1.000
_cell.length_b   1.000
_cell.length_c   1.000
_cell.angle_alpha   90.00
_cell.angle_beta   90.00
_cell.angle_gamma   90.00
#
_symmetry.space_group_name_H-M   'P 1'
#
loop_
_entity.id
_entity.type
_entity.pdbx_description
1 polymer ?
#
loop_
_entity_poly.entity_id
_entity_poly.type
_entity_poly.pdbx_seq_one_letter_code
_entity_poly.pdbx_strand_id
1 'polypeptide(L)'
;MHERSAMCSYDDAWDAAVDTVKDRSTGTKDKDTGLIVTHWLEVPMPGRTYGIFGRNVADSRDRSRLTLEVKRLDDVTRISFIEERQSWAFRGGARLFGWTPTDPSEEVMRDVQNRIDANLKERGCTVS
;
A
#
# COMPACT_ATOMS: atom_id res chain seq x y z
N MET A 1 3.43 9.60 5.72
CA MET A 1 4.06 8.36 5.27
C MET A 1 4.59 7.59 6.47
N HIS A 2 4.33 6.31 6.53
CA HIS A 2 4.89 5.49 7.60
C HIS A 2 6.30 5.05 7.24
N GLU A 3 7.12 4.80 8.27
CA GLU A 3 8.53 4.48 8.07
C GLU A 3 8.98 3.34 8.97
N ARG A 4 9.89 2.54 8.45
CA ARG A 4 10.62 1.53 9.23
C ARG A 4 12.10 1.68 8.94
N SER A 5 12.91 1.64 9.98
CA SER A 5 14.37 1.70 9.85
C SER A 5 14.95 0.31 10.06
N ALA A 6 15.85 -0.08 9.19
CA ALA A 6 16.48 -1.39 9.22
C ALA A 6 18.01 -1.26 9.26
N MET A 7 18.63 -2.01 10.17
CA MET A 7 20.08 -2.08 10.24
C MET A 7 20.57 -3.23 9.38
N CYS A 8 20.61 -2.99 8.08
CA CYS A 8 21.12 -3.96 7.11
C CYS A 8 21.46 -3.26 5.80
N SER A 9 21.96 -4.03 4.84
CA SER A 9 22.34 -3.47 3.54
C SER A 9 21.12 -2.96 2.79
N TYR A 10 21.37 -2.03 1.88
CA TYR A 10 20.34 -1.55 0.96
C TYR A 10 19.71 -2.70 0.16
N ASP A 11 20.54 -3.64 -0.31
CA ASP A 11 20.06 -4.78 -1.07
C ASP A 11 19.07 -5.63 -0.28
N ASP A 12 19.38 -5.94 0.98
CA ASP A 12 18.49 -6.71 1.83
C ASP A 12 17.18 -5.97 2.10
N ALA A 13 17.26 -4.68 2.37
CA ALA A 13 16.07 -3.86 2.60
C ALA A 13 15.22 -3.73 1.33
N TRP A 14 15.87 -3.58 0.19
CA TRP A 14 15.17 -3.54 -1.11
C TRP A 14 14.44 -4.85 -1.39
N ASP A 15 15.10 -5.97 -1.20
CA ASP A 15 14.48 -7.28 -1.43
C ASP A 15 13.31 -7.51 -0.47
N ALA A 16 13.43 -7.06 0.78
CA ALA A 16 12.34 -7.13 1.73
C ALA A 16 11.14 -6.29 1.29
N ALA A 17 11.39 -5.10 0.77
CA ALA A 17 10.33 -4.22 0.26
C ALA A 17 9.63 -4.83 -0.95
N VAL A 18 10.40 -5.41 -1.88
CA VAL A 18 9.84 -6.10 -3.05
C VAL A 18 8.95 -7.26 -2.63
N ASP A 19 9.42 -8.06 -1.68
CA ASP A 19 8.64 -9.20 -1.17
C ASP A 19 7.35 -8.76 -0.48
N THR A 20 7.36 -7.59 0.15
CA THR A 20 6.19 -7.06 0.84
C THR A 20 5.01 -6.85 -0.12
N VAL A 21 5.29 -6.49 -1.36
CA VAL A 21 4.25 -6.20 -2.36
C VAL A 21 4.15 -7.26 -3.46
N LYS A 22 4.71 -8.44 -3.23
CA LYS A 22 4.75 -9.50 -4.25
C LYS A 22 3.38 -10.02 -4.67
N ASP A 23 2.36 -9.81 -3.85
CA ASP A 23 0.99 -10.21 -4.13
C ASP A 23 0.22 -9.16 -4.94
N ARG A 24 0.87 -8.06 -5.30
CA ARG A 24 0.28 -7.02 -6.13
C ARG A 24 1.09 -6.83 -7.41
N SER A 25 0.40 -6.45 -8.48
CA SER A 25 1.07 -6.07 -9.71
C SER A 25 1.82 -4.76 -9.51
N THR A 26 3.07 -4.70 -9.98
CA THR A 26 3.92 -3.54 -9.78
C THR A 26 4.01 -2.72 -11.07
N GLY A 27 3.70 -1.42 -10.97
CA GLY A 27 3.83 -0.49 -12.08
C GLY A 27 5.24 0.08 -12.20
N THR A 28 5.82 0.47 -11.07
CA THR A 28 7.18 1.00 -10.98
C THR A 28 7.96 0.19 -9.96
N LYS A 29 9.15 -0.25 -10.35
CA LYS A 29 10.07 -0.93 -9.45
C LYS A 29 11.48 -0.57 -9.88
N ASP A 30 12.04 0.47 -9.27
CA ASP A 30 13.35 1.01 -9.64
C ASP A 30 14.27 0.98 -8.43
N LYS A 31 15.20 0.04 -8.44
CA LYS A 31 16.15 -0.14 -7.35
C LYS A 31 17.10 1.05 -7.19
N ASP A 32 17.44 1.71 -8.27
CA ASP A 32 18.39 2.83 -8.23
C ASP A 32 17.80 4.04 -7.51
N THR A 33 16.52 4.31 -7.70
CA THR A 33 15.84 5.39 -7.00
C THR A 33 15.18 4.93 -5.71
N GLY A 34 15.04 3.63 -5.52
CA GLY A 34 14.41 3.06 -4.34
C GLY A 34 12.89 3.11 -4.36
N LEU A 35 12.30 3.29 -5.52
CA LEU A 35 10.85 3.51 -5.62
C LEU A 35 10.12 2.26 -6.11
N ILE A 36 9.06 1.90 -5.40
CA ILE A 36 8.13 0.84 -5.79
C ILE A 36 6.73 1.43 -5.75
N VAL A 37 6.00 1.34 -6.87
CA VAL A 37 4.60 1.77 -6.94
C VAL A 37 3.80 0.64 -7.57
N THR A 38 2.81 0.14 -6.86
CA THR A 38 1.94 -0.91 -7.38
C THR A 38 0.88 -0.30 -8.30
N HIS A 39 0.31 -1.13 -9.16
CA HIS A 39 -0.90 -0.72 -9.88
C HIS A 39 -2.06 -0.60 -8.91
N TRP A 40 -3.10 0.10 -9.35
CA TRP A 40 -4.35 0.16 -8.61
C TRP A 40 -4.96 -1.24 -8.51
N LEU A 41 -5.37 -1.60 -7.30
CA LEU A 41 -6.08 -2.83 -7.01
C LEU A 41 -7.46 -2.46 -6.50
N GLU A 42 -8.49 -2.88 -7.22
CA GLU A 42 -9.86 -2.71 -6.75
C GLU A 42 -10.15 -3.70 -5.63
N VAL A 43 -10.68 -3.18 -4.54
CA VAL A 43 -10.97 -3.99 -3.37
C VAL A 43 -12.46 -3.84 -3.02
N PRO A 44 -13.11 -4.93 -2.62
CA PRO A 44 -14.48 -4.82 -2.15
C PRO A 44 -14.53 -3.99 -0.89
N MET A 45 -15.65 -3.33 -0.64
CA MET A 45 -15.89 -2.60 0.60
C MET A 45 -16.63 -3.54 1.55
N PRO A 46 -15.91 -4.23 2.45
CA PRO A 46 -16.54 -5.22 3.31
C PRO A 46 -17.53 -4.56 4.27
N GLY A 47 -18.60 -5.27 4.54
CA GLY A 47 -19.61 -4.82 5.48
C GLY A 47 -20.53 -3.74 4.97
N ARG A 48 -20.40 -3.32 3.73
CA ARG A 48 -21.33 -2.35 3.15
C ARG A 48 -22.47 -3.04 2.43
N THR A 49 -23.52 -3.22 3.15
CA THR A 49 -24.80 -3.57 2.57
C THR A 49 -25.66 -2.33 2.61
N TYR A 50 -26.08 -1.84 1.48
CA TYR A 50 -26.82 -0.61 1.42
C TYR A 50 -28.27 -0.85 1.17
N GLY A 51 -29.06 -0.15 1.96
CA GLY A 51 -30.47 -0.13 1.79
C GLY A 51 -31.10 -1.47 2.04
N ILE A 52 -32.40 -1.47 1.96
CA ILE A 52 -33.24 -2.62 2.20
C ILE A 52 -33.02 -3.71 1.16
N PHE A 53 -32.56 -3.30 0.02
CA PHE A 53 -32.46 -4.21 -1.11
C PHE A 53 -31.06 -4.76 -1.31
N GLY A 54 -30.07 -4.23 -0.61
CA GLY A 54 -28.70 -4.71 -0.67
C GLY A 54 -28.03 -4.68 -2.02
N ARG A 55 -28.62 -4.03 -2.98
CA ARG A 55 -28.17 -4.12 -4.37
C ARG A 55 -27.15 -3.06 -4.78
N ASN A 56 -26.95 -2.04 -3.95
CA ASN A 56 -26.02 -0.97 -4.28
C ASN A 56 -24.58 -1.31 -3.98
N VAL A 57 -24.35 -2.47 -3.40
CA VAL A 57 -23.01 -2.92 -3.03
C VAL A 57 -22.07 -2.98 -4.23
N ALA A 58 -22.59 -3.38 -5.37
CA ALA A 58 -21.80 -3.51 -6.58
C ALA A 58 -21.22 -2.17 -7.07
N ASP A 59 -21.88 -1.07 -6.73
CA ASP A 59 -21.46 0.27 -7.15
C ASP A 59 -20.51 0.93 -6.16
N SER A 60 -20.31 0.29 -4.99
CA SER A 60 -19.46 0.82 -3.93
C SER A 60 -18.20 -0.02 -3.83
N ARG A 61 -17.10 0.54 -4.25
CA ARG A 61 -15.81 -0.14 -4.21
C ARG A 61 -14.70 0.86 -4.00
N ASP A 62 -13.63 0.38 -3.41
CA ASP A 62 -12.40 1.14 -3.28
C ASP A 62 -11.37 0.61 -4.24
N ARG A 63 -10.35 1.42 -4.49
CA ARG A 63 -9.12 0.93 -5.09
C ARG A 63 -7.94 1.40 -4.26
N SER A 64 -6.90 0.61 -4.26
CA SER A 64 -5.74 0.77 -3.40
C SER A 64 -4.47 0.67 -4.21
N ARG A 65 -3.52 1.55 -3.93
CA ARG A 65 -2.19 1.53 -4.53
C ARG A 65 -1.18 1.72 -3.41
N LEU A 66 -0.13 0.89 -3.41
CA LEU A 66 0.95 1.01 -2.44
C LEU A 66 2.15 1.69 -3.08
N THR A 67 2.74 2.60 -2.34
CA THR A 67 3.99 3.24 -2.71
C THR A 67 4.99 2.99 -1.59
N LEU A 68 6.14 2.44 -1.93
CA LEU A 68 7.25 2.21 -1.02
C LEU A 68 8.48 2.93 -1.53
N GLU A 69 9.25 3.48 -0.61
CA GLU A 69 10.52 4.12 -0.94
C GLU A 69 11.59 3.60 0.00
N VAL A 70 12.69 3.10 -0.58
CA VAL A 70 13.82 2.56 0.15
C VAL A 70 14.98 3.54 0.01
N LYS A 71 15.51 3.99 1.14
CA LYS A 71 16.56 5.01 1.16
C LYS A 71 17.64 4.67 2.17
N ARG A 72 18.89 4.73 1.72
CA ARG A 72 20.04 4.56 2.61
C ARG A 72 20.29 5.85 3.39
N LEU A 73 20.38 5.75 4.71
CA LEU A 73 20.65 6.87 5.60
C LEU A 73 21.76 6.47 6.56
N ASP A 74 22.99 6.84 6.24
CA ASP A 74 24.16 6.49 7.05
C ASP A 74 24.22 4.99 7.40
N ASP A 75 23.98 4.63 8.65
CA ASP A 75 24.09 3.25 9.12
C ASP A 75 22.80 2.44 8.97
N VAL A 76 21.72 3.08 8.58
CA VAL A 76 20.42 2.42 8.46
C VAL A 76 19.84 2.60 7.06
N THR A 77 18.95 1.69 6.70
CA THR A 77 18.14 1.83 5.49
C THR A 77 16.71 2.02 5.92
N ARG A 78 16.08 3.06 5.40
CA ARG A 78 14.70 3.40 5.74
C ARG A 78 13.76 2.94 4.63
N ILE A 79 12.67 2.29 5.01
CA ILE A 79 11.58 1.97 4.11
C ILE A 79 10.40 2.82 4.51
N SER A 80 9.99 3.71 3.63
CA SER A 80 8.79 4.53 3.80
C SER A 80 7.69 3.94 2.95
N PHE A 81 6.47 3.97 3.45
CA PHE A 81 5.35 3.37 2.72
C PHE A 81 4.05 4.11 3.00
N ILE A 82 3.16 4.08 2.01
CA ILE A 82 1.82 4.64 2.13
C ILE A 82 0.87 3.91 1.19
N GLU A 83 -0.37 3.75 1.63
CA GLU A 83 -1.47 3.36 0.77
C GLU A 83 -2.16 4.62 0.26
N GLU A 84 -2.33 4.70 -1.06
CA GLU A 84 -3.23 5.67 -1.66
C GLU A 84 -4.54 4.94 -1.92
N ARG A 85 -5.65 5.55 -1.49
CA ARG A 85 -6.95 4.91 -1.59
C ARG A 85 -7.95 5.86 -2.22
N GLN A 86 -8.80 5.31 -3.07
CA GLN A 86 -9.89 6.05 -3.70
C GLN A 86 -11.15 5.22 -3.65
N SER A 87 -12.27 5.90 -3.48
CA SER A 87 -13.58 5.27 -3.47
C SER A 87 -14.33 5.63 -4.75
N TRP A 88 -14.98 4.63 -5.33
CA TRP A 88 -15.91 4.84 -6.44
C TRP A 88 -17.27 5.15 -5.84
N ALA A 89 -17.77 6.33 -6.10
CA ALA A 89 -18.99 6.79 -5.48
C ALA A 89 -19.77 7.74 -6.38
N PHE A 90 -21.04 7.86 -6.07
CA PHE A 90 -21.92 8.85 -6.71
C PHE A 90 -21.48 10.25 -6.31
N ARG A 91 -21.27 11.10 -7.30
CA ARG A 91 -20.76 12.45 -7.09
C ARG A 91 -21.78 13.56 -7.36
N GLY A 92 -22.89 13.21 -7.98
CA GLY A 92 -23.86 14.19 -8.40
C GLY A 92 -23.41 15.01 -9.62
N GLY A 93 -24.31 15.86 -10.12
CA GLY A 93 -24.02 16.69 -11.26
C GLY A 93 -23.90 15.94 -12.58
N ALA A 94 -23.12 16.48 -13.51
CA ALA A 94 -22.97 15.92 -14.85
C ALA A 94 -22.22 14.57 -14.84
N ARG A 95 -21.40 14.36 -13.83
CA ARG A 95 -20.70 13.09 -13.62
C ARG A 95 -21.27 12.41 -12.40
N LEU A 96 -22.02 11.36 -12.61
CA LEU A 96 -22.72 10.67 -11.55
C LEU A 96 -21.81 9.85 -10.66
N PHE A 97 -20.76 9.25 -11.22
CA PHE A 97 -19.81 8.40 -10.50
C PHE A 97 -18.39 8.81 -10.82
N GLY A 98 -17.50 8.53 -9.91
CA GLY A 98 -16.07 8.76 -10.11
C GLY A 98 -15.25 8.32 -8.93
N TRP A 99 -13.94 8.23 -9.16
CA TRP A 99 -12.97 7.94 -8.12
C TRP A 99 -12.69 9.20 -7.32
N THR A 100 -12.79 9.08 -6.01
CA THR A 100 -12.55 10.19 -5.07
C THR A 100 -11.53 9.74 -4.03
N PRO A 101 -10.49 10.55 -3.76
CA PRO A 101 -9.53 10.22 -2.73
C PRO A 101 -10.20 10.01 -1.39
N THR A 102 -9.73 9.01 -0.65
CA THR A 102 -10.18 8.72 0.69
C THR A 102 -8.98 8.38 1.56
N ASP A 103 -9.19 8.30 2.86
CA ASP A 103 -8.11 8.00 3.80
C ASP A 103 -7.59 6.58 3.60
N PRO A 104 -6.28 6.36 3.80
CA PRO A 104 -5.72 5.02 3.80
C PRO A 104 -6.41 4.12 4.81
N SER A 105 -6.49 2.83 4.50
CA SER A 105 -7.00 1.84 5.43
C SER A 105 -5.97 1.56 6.51
N GLU A 106 -6.32 1.75 7.76
CA GLU A 106 -5.43 1.42 8.88
C GLU A 106 -5.06 -0.05 8.89
N GLU A 107 -6.00 -0.90 8.53
CA GLU A 107 -5.77 -2.34 8.45
C GLU A 107 -4.72 -2.67 7.39
N VAL A 108 -4.84 -2.07 6.20
CA VAL A 108 -3.87 -2.28 5.13
C VAL A 108 -2.50 -1.75 5.52
N MET A 109 -2.44 -0.57 6.12
CA MET A 109 -1.17 0.02 6.54
C MET A 109 -0.49 -0.84 7.61
N ARG A 110 -1.26 -1.38 8.53
CA ARG A 110 -0.73 -2.29 9.57
C ARG A 110 -0.22 -3.60 8.96
N ASP A 111 -0.97 -4.14 8.02
CA ASP A 111 -0.56 -5.36 7.32
C ASP A 111 0.75 -5.15 6.56
N VAL A 112 0.87 -4.05 5.85
CA VAL A 112 2.10 -3.70 5.12
C VAL A 112 3.27 -3.57 6.09
N GLN A 113 3.10 -2.87 7.20
CA GLN A 113 4.15 -2.73 8.20
C GLN A 113 4.58 -4.08 8.75
N ASN A 114 3.63 -4.95 9.08
CA ASN A 114 3.94 -6.28 9.59
C ASN A 114 4.70 -7.12 8.58
N ARG A 115 4.34 -7.03 7.31
CA ARG A 115 5.05 -7.73 6.24
C ARG A 115 6.46 -7.20 6.04
N ILE A 116 6.65 -5.90 6.09
CA ILE A 116 7.98 -5.28 6.02
C ILE A 116 8.84 -5.80 7.17
N ASP A 117 8.34 -5.74 8.38
CA ASP A 117 9.07 -6.18 9.56
C ASP A 117 9.45 -7.67 9.47
N ALA A 118 8.52 -8.51 9.07
CA ALA A 118 8.77 -9.95 8.91
C ALA A 118 9.83 -10.22 7.84
N ASN A 119 9.72 -9.56 6.70
CA ASN A 119 10.66 -9.75 5.59
C ASN A 119 12.07 -9.25 5.94
N LEU A 120 12.16 -8.15 6.69
CA LEU A 120 13.44 -7.64 7.18
C LEU A 120 14.07 -8.61 8.18
N LYS A 121 13.29 -9.09 9.14
CA LYS A 121 13.78 -10.03 10.15
C LYS A 121 14.26 -11.33 9.53
N GLU A 122 13.58 -11.81 8.51
CA GLU A 122 13.95 -13.01 7.79
C GLU A 122 15.35 -12.89 7.16
N ARG A 123 15.75 -11.66 6.82
CA ARG A 123 17.08 -11.38 6.26
C ARG A 123 18.11 -10.98 7.32
N GLY A 124 17.76 -11.13 8.58
CA GLY A 124 18.68 -10.80 9.68
C GLY A 124 18.78 -9.32 10.01
N CYS A 125 17.86 -8.51 9.49
CA CYS A 125 17.85 -7.07 9.78
C CYS A 125 17.27 -6.80 11.16
N THR A 126 17.88 -5.86 11.88
CA THR A 126 17.29 -5.29 13.09
C THR A 126 16.36 -4.15 12.66
N VAL A 127 15.13 -4.16 13.14
CA VAL A 127 14.09 -3.23 12.71
C VAL A 127 13.68 -2.33 13.88
N SER A 128 13.49 -1.06 13.57
CA SER A 128 12.99 -0.11 14.57
C SER A 128 12.03 0.93 13.98
#